data_a24da9bada887f8975062722cf2d358c
#
_entry.id   a24da9bada887f8975062722cf2d358c
#
_cell.length_a   1.000
_cell.length_b   1.000
_cell.length_c   1.000
_cell.angle_alpha   90.00
_cell.angle_beta   90.00
_cell.angle_gamma   90.00
#
_symmetry.space_group_name_H-M   'P 1'
#
loop_
_entity.id
_entity.type
_entity.pdbx_description
1 polymer ?
#
loop_
_entity_poly.entity_id
_entity_poly.type
_entity_poly.pdbx_seq_one_letter_code
_entity_poly.pdbx_strand_id
1 'polypeptide(L)'
;MANRNNYYPRTLRLQSWEVQKVEEVAYVSDKNRELLDKLAKAFWPGALTVILKRKEHIPSIMVSGGDTIGVRIPNLDLAIKIIELAGGILATTSANISGEATPKSYDELSEAIKSKVNILIDSGECKLGEASTIIDLTSDVPKILRKGAILIEEIEKIIGRVG
;
A
#
# COMPACT_ATOMS: atom_id res chain seq x y z
N MET A 1 -19.11 2.15 20.37
CA MET A 1 -18.39 0.95 19.94
C MET A 1 -17.96 1.17 18.49
N ALA A 2 -16.70 1.44 18.26
CA ALA A 2 -16.17 1.68 16.91
C ALA A 2 -16.21 0.37 16.12
N ASN A 3 -16.82 0.44 14.95
CA ASN A 3 -16.98 -0.69 14.03
C ASN A 3 -15.59 -1.18 13.58
N ARG A 4 -15.16 -2.37 14.04
CA ARG A 4 -13.82 -2.94 13.80
C ARG A 4 -13.61 -3.44 12.37
N ASN A 5 -14.54 -3.22 11.43
CA ASN A 5 -14.56 -3.89 10.13
C ASN A 5 -13.90 -3.11 8.98
N ASN A 6 -13.23 -1.97 9.23
CA ASN A 6 -12.56 -1.18 8.18
C ASN A 6 -11.08 -0.94 8.46
N TYR A 7 -10.38 -1.88 9.10
CA TYR A 7 -8.93 -1.81 9.21
C TYR A 7 -8.29 -2.35 7.92
N TYR A 8 -7.98 -1.44 7.01
CA TYR A 8 -7.02 -1.77 5.95
C TYR A 8 -5.64 -1.97 6.57
N PRO A 9 -4.92 -3.06 6.22
CA PRO A 9 -3.59 -3.28 6.72
C PRO A 9 -2.70 -2.08 6.36
N ARG A 10 -1.82 -1.69 7.27
CA ARG A 10 -0.82 -0.65 6.99
C ARG A 10 0.02 -1.11 5.80
N THR A 11 0.33 -0.19 4.93
CA THR A 11 1.04 -0.48 3.69
C THR A 11 2.53 -0.30 3.92
N LEU A 12 3.34 -1.30 3.55
CA LEU A 12 4.76 -1.13 3.31
C LEU A 12 5.00 -0.60 1.90
N ARG A 13 5.85 0.40 1.79
CA ARG A 13 6.31 0.91 0.51
C ARG A 13 7.71 0.42 0.25
N LEU A 14 7.94 -0.09 -0.93
CA LEU A 14 9.19 -0.69 -1.38
C LEU A 14 9.87 0.21 -2.39
N GLN A 15 11.19 0.12 -2.46
CA GLN A 15 12.03 0.83 -3.40
C GLN A 15 11.93 0.26 -4.81
N SER A 16 11.87 -1.06 -4.94
CA SER A 16 11.86 -1.75 -6.23
C SER A 16 10.76 -2.81 -6.29
N TRP A 17 10.33 -3.14 -7.51
CA TRP A 17 9.30 -4.15 -7.80
C TRP A 17 9.83 -5.59 -7.81
N GLU A 18 11.09 -5.79 -7.45
CA GLU A 18 11.65 -7.14 -7.35
C GLU A 18 10.88 -7.95 -6.31
N VAL A 19 10.34 -9.08 -6.74
CA VAL A 19 9.56 -9.99 -5.87
C VAL A 19 10.33 -10.35 -4.61
N GLN A 20 11.66 -10.42 -4.69
CA GLN A 20 12.56 -10.65 -3.56
C GLN A 20 12.37 -9.63 -2.43
N LYS A 21 12.17 -8.34 -2.76
CA LYS A 21 11.89 -7.30 -1.74
C LYS A 21 10.52 -7.49 -1.10
N VAL A 22 9.53 -7.93 -1.86
CA VAL A 22 8.22 -8.30 -1.30
C VAL A 22 8.37 -9.51 -0.38
N GLU A 23 9.17 -10.50 -0.76
CA GLU A 23 9.42 -11.70 0.03
C GLU A 23 10.19 -11.46 1.31
N GLU A 24 10.87 -10.33 1.46
CA GLU A 24 11.44 -9.92 2.75
C GLU A 24 10.36 -9.68 3.81
N VAL A 25 9.17 -9.27 3.43
CA VAL A 25 8.10 -8.84 4.36
C VAL A 25 6.84 -9.70 4.32
N ALA A 26 6.64 -10.46 3.25
CA ALA A 26 5.43 -11.26 3.04
C ALA A 26 5.74 -12.66 2.52
N TYR A 27 4.82 -13.60 2.75
CA TYR A 27 4.83 -14.92 2.13
C TYR A 27 4.18 -14.83 0.75
N VAL A 28 4.90 -15.34 -0.26
CA VAL A 28 4.44 -15.40 -1.65
C VAL A 28 4.45 -16.86 -2.09
N SER A 29 3.26 -17.47 -2.25
CA SER A 29 3.14 -18.81 -2.84
C SER A 29 3.47 -18.77 -4.33
N ASP A 30 3.79 -19.92 -4.94
CA ASP A 30 4.11 -20.00 -6.37
C ASP A 30 2.98 -19.43 -7.24
N LYS A 31 1.72 -19.73 -6.90
CA LYS A 31 0.53 -19.17 -7.56
C LYS A 31 0.48 -17.64 -7.44
N ASN A 32 0.69 -17.13 -6.23
CA ASN A 32 0.64 -15.69 -5.98
C ASN A 32 1.84 -14.97 -6.58
N ARG A 33 2.97 -15.64 -6.75
CA ARG A 33 4.16 -15.11 -7.43
C ARG A 33 3.84 -14.71 -8.85
N GLU A 34 3.21 -15.60 -9.63
CA GLU A 34 2.84 -15.29 -11.01
C GLU A 34 1.87 -14.10 -11.10
N LEU A 35 0.85 -14.09 -10.24
CA LEU A 35 -0.12 -12.97 -10.17
C LEU A 35 0.56 -11.67 -9.76
N LEU A 36 1.41 -11.72 -8.73
CA LEU A 36 2.15 -10.56 -8.22
C LEU A 36 3.07 -10.00 -9.31
N ASP A 37 3.81 -10.84 -10.03
CA ASP A 37 4.70 -10.41 -11.11
C ASP A 37 3.93 -9.70 -12.23
N LYS A 38 2.79 -10.24 -12.64
CA LYS A 38 1.94 -9.62 -13.65
C LYS A 38 1.42 -8.25 -13.20
N LEU A 39 0.91 -8.18 -11.97
CA LEU A 39 0.39 -6.94 -11.39
C LEU A 39 1.48 -5.90 -11.17
N ALA A 40 2.65 -6.32 -10.69
CA ALA A 40 3.80 -5.44 -10.48
C ALA A 40 4.27 -4.82 -11.79
N LYS A 41 4.46 -5.62 -12.84
CA LYS A 41 4.87 -5.14 -14.16
C LYS A 41 3.87 -4.18 -14.80
N ALA A 42 2.58 -4.37 -14.54
CA ALA A 42 1.52 -3.53 -15.12
C ALA A 42 1.29 -2.23 -14.34
N PHE A 43 1.41 -2.25 -13.00
CA PHE A 43 0.88 -1.19 -12.14
C PHE A 43 1.88 -0.63 -11.14
N TRP A 44 3.12 -1.11 -11.07
CA TRP A 44 4.17 -0.57 -10.23
C TRP A 44 5.34 0.01 -11.06
N PRO A 45 5.88 1.16 -10.67
CA PRO A 45 5.44 2.08 -9.60
C PRO A 45 4.06 2.69 -9.88
N GLY A 46 3.19 2.73 -8.87
CA GLY A 46 1.85 3.25 -9.11
C GLY A 46 0.85 3.12 -7.96
N ALA A 47 -0.42 3.20 -8.32
CA ALA A 47 -1.53 3.26 -7.39
C ALA A 47 -2.17 1.89 -7.08
N LEU A 48 -1.41 0.80 -7.15
CA LEU A 48 -1.84 -0.53 -6.72
C LEU A 48 -1.22 -0.87 -5.36
N THR A 49 -2.06 -1.33 -4.43
CA THR A 49 -1.64 -1.97 -3.18
C THR A 49 -2.03 -3.44 -3.23
N VAL A 50 -1.08 -4.33 -2.99
CA VAL A 50 -1.30 -5.78 -2.94
C VAL A 50 -1.24 -6.26 -1.50
N ILE A 51 -2.26 -6.98 -1.06
CA ILE A 51 -2.31 -7.59 0.27
C ILE A 51 -1.79 -9.02 0.19
N LEU A 52 -0.86 -9.33 1.09
CA LEU A 52 -0.22 -10.64 1.21
C LEU A 52 -0.15 -11.05 2.68
N LYS A 53 0.13 -12.33 2.95
CA LYS A 53 0.40 -12.82 4.30
C LYS A 53 1.73 -12.26 4.79
N ARG A 54 1.74 -11.58 5.96
CA ARG A 54 2.97 -11.02 6.53
C ARG A 54 3.88 -12.13 7.07
N LYS A 55 5.20 -11.90 7.08
CA LYS A 55 6.14 -12.73 7.81
C LYS A 55 6.12 -12.41 9.31
N GLU A 56 6.51 -13.38 10.13
CA GLU A 56 6.44 -13.31 11.59
C GLU A 56 7.30 -12.18 12.17
N HIS A 57 8.45 -11.87 11.56
CA HIS A 57 9.33 -10.80 12.02
C HIS A 57 8.75 -9.39 11.81
N ILE A 58 7.70 -9.25 10.99
CA ILE A 58 6.96 -7.99 10.87
C ILE A 58 6.06 -7.84 12.11
N PRO A 59 6.26 -6.82 12.94
CA PRO A 59 5.50 -6.66 14.17
C PRO A 59 4.00 -6.57 13.93
N SER A 60 3.20 -7.29 14.70
CA SER A 60 1.73 -7.31 14.57
C SER A 60 1.09 -5.95 14.79
N ILE A 61 1.73 -5.07 15.56
CA ILE A 61 1.26 -3.69 15.76
C ILE A 61 1.21 -2.89 14.45
N MET A 62 2.11 -3.21 13.49
CA MET A 62 2.11 -2.55 12.18
C MET A 62 0.87 -2.86 11.34
N VAL A 63 0.22 -3.97 11.62
CA VAL A 63 -0.98 -4.44 10.91
C VAL A 63 -2.20 -4.53 11.83
N SER A 64 -2.16 -3.80 12.95
CA SER A 64 -3.26 -3.74 13.94
C SER A 64 -3.67 -5.13 14.48
N GLY A 65 -2.68 -6.02 14.65
CA GLY A 65 -2.90 -7.38 15.15
C GLY A 65 -3.28 -8.41 14.08
N GLY A 66 -3.39 -8.01 12.81
CA GLY A 66 -3.70 -8.91 11.70
C GLY A 66 -2.50 -9.77 11.26
N ASP A 67 -2.77 -10.66 10.31
CA ASP A 67 -1.78 -11.57 9.71
C ASP A 67 -1.44 -11.20 8.26
N THR A 68 -1.98 -10.11 7.74
CA THR A 68 -1.78 -9.63 6.37
C THR A 68 -1.10 -8.27 6.36
N ILE A 69 -0.41 -7.97 5.25
CA ILE A 69 0.26 -6.70 5.02
C ILE A 69 0.04 -6.23 3.59
N GLY A 70 -0.18 -4.92 3.43
CA GLY A 70 -0.22 -4.29 2.12
C GLY A 70 1.18 -3.89 1.66
N VAL A 71 1.50 -4.14 0.40
CA VAL A 71 2.76 -3.70 -0.24
C VAL A 71 2.45 -2.84 -1.45
N ARG A 72 3.26 -1.80 -1.66
CA ARG A 72 3.12 -0.87 -2.78
C ARG A 72 4.46 -0.22 -3.12
N ILE A 73 4.66 0.10 -4.41
CA ILE A 73 5.74 0.97 -4.87
C ILE A 73 5.12 2.29 -5.33
N PRO A 74 5.45 3.42 -4.71
CA PRO A 74 4.89 4.71 -5.08
C PRO A 74 5.48 5.20 -6.42
N ASN A 75 4.67 5.92 -7.21
CA ASN A 75 5.14 6.62 -8.40
C ASN A 75 5.47 8.08 -8.05
N LEU A 76 6.49 8.27 -7.24
CA LEU A 76 7.00 9.59 -6.85
C LEU A 76 8.49 9.44 -6.49
N ASP A 77 9.36 10.05 -7.27
CA ASP A 77 10.82 9.92 -7.11
C ASP A 77 11.30 10.31 -5.71
N LEU A 78 10.76 11.41 -5.16
CA LEU A 78 11.05 11.81 -3.79
C LEU A 78 10.72 10.74 -2.77
N ALA A 79 9.55 10.09 -2.89
CA ALA A 79 9.15 9.02 -1.99
C ALA A 79 10.07 7.80 -2.14
N ILE A 80 10.43 7.42 -3.37
CA ILE A 80 11.37 6.34 -3.64
C ILE A 80 12.72 6.64 -3.00
N LYS A 81 13.22 7.88 -3.15
CA LYS A 81 14.50 8.26 -2.54
C LYS A 81 14.48 8.21 -1.01
N ILE A 82 13.39 8.62 -0.38
CA ILE A 82 13.22 8.50 1.07
C ILE A 82 13.22 7.01 1.50
N ILE A 83 12.53 6.15 0.75
CA ILE A 83 12.49 4.71 1.01
C ILE A 83 13.89 4.09 0.87
N GLU A 84 14.65 4.45 -0.16
CA GLU A 84 16.04 4.03 -0.36
C GLU A 84 16.91 4.37 0.86
N LEU A 85 16.88 5.64 1.27
CA LEU A 85 17.64 6.13 2.41
C LEU A 85 17.23 5.47 3.75
N ALA A 86 15.97 5.02 3.84
CA ALA A 86 15.46 4.30 5.00
C ALA A 86 15.76 2.78 4.97
N GLY A 87 16.54 2.28 4.00
CA GLY A 87 16.90 0.87 3.89
C GLY A 87 16.04 0.06 2.91
N GLY A 88 15.30 0.73 2.00
CA GLY A 88 14.57 0.09 0.91
C GLY A 88 13.12 -0.32 1.23
N ILE A 89 12.73 -0.28 2.51
CA ILE A 89 11.36 -0.60 2.97
C ILE A 89 10.93 0.41 4.03
N LEU A 90 9.74 0.98 3.88
CA LEU A 90 9.20 1.96 4.81
C LEU A 90 7.73 1.67 5.17
N ALA A 91 7.42 1.64 6.46
CA ALA A 91 6.04 1.57 6.94
C ALA A 91 5.33 2.91 6.72
N THR A 92 4.20 2.90 6.04
CA THR A 92 3.47 4.12 5.69
C THR A 92 1.98 3.98 5.98
N THR A 93 1.37 5.11 6.32
CA THR A 93 -0.08 5.25 6.50
C THR A 93 -0.54 6.55 5.83
N SER A 94 -1.85 6.75 5.70
CA SER A 94 -2.39 8.05 5.31
C SER A 94 -2.10 9.10 6.38
N ALA A 95 -1.91 10.35 5.96
CA ALA A 95 -1.58 11.48 6.84
C ALA A 95 -2.85 12.17 7.38
N ASN A 96 -3.82 11.38 7.88
CA ASN A 96 -5.08 11.85 8.45
C ASN A 96 -5.39 11.13 9.75
N ILE A 97 -6.23 11.73 10.58
CA ILE A 97 -6.82 11.04 11.72
C ILE A 97 -7.83 10.01 11.19
N SER A 98 -7.93 8.86 11.84
CA SER A 98 -8.83 7.78 11.41
C SER A 98 -10.27 8.27 11.32
N GLY A 99 -10.88 8.11 10.13
CA GLY A 99 -12.23 8.58 9.84
C GLY A 99 -12.31 9.96 9.18
N GLU A 100 -11.22 10.72 9.16
CA GLU A 100 -11.17 12.01 8.44
C GLU A 100 -10.78 11.83 6.97
N ALA A 101 -11.06 12.85 6.16
CA ALA A 101 -10.64 12.89 4.77
C ALA A 101 -9.10 12.84 4.65
N THR A 102 -8.61 12.16 3.60
CA THR A 102 -7.18 12.14 3.30
C THR A 102 -6.77 13.48 2.68
N PRO A 103 -5.78 14.21 3.22
CA PRO A 103 -5.32 15.48 2.69
C PRO A 103 -4.65 15.29 1.33
N LYS A 104 -4.84 16.25 0.44
CA LYS A 104 -4.25 16.27 -0.90
C LYS A 104 -3.06 17.23 -1.01
N SER A 105 -2.89 18.11 -0.03
CA SER A 105 -1.78 19.07 0.03
C SER A 105 -1.30 19.25 1.47
N TYR A 106 -0.19 19.97 1.64
CA TYR A 106 0.32 20.35 2.95
C TYR A 106 -0.68 21.21 3.73
N ASP A 107 -1.39 22.12 3.05
CA ASP A 107 -2.34 23.05 3.69
C ASP A 107 -3.55 22.31 4.27
N GLU A 108 -3.94 21.20 3.66
CA GLU A 108 -5.04 20.35 4.15
C GLU A 108 -4.66 19.45 5.33
N LEU A 109 -3.37 19.35 5.68
CA LEU A 109 -2.94 18.60 6.86
C LEU A 109 -3.47 19.25 8.14
N SER A 110 -4.10 18.45 9.00
CA SER A 110 -4.56 18.92 10.31
C SER A 110 -3.38 19.30 11.21
N GLU A 111 -3.56 20.31 12.07
CA GLU A 111 -2.55 20.71 13.05
C GLU A 111 -2.21 19.58 14.03
N ALA A 112 -3.16 18.67 14.27
CA ALA A 112 -2.94 17.48 15.10
C ALA A 112 -1.91 16.53 14.47
N ILE A 113 -1.80 16.46 13.15
CA ILE A 113 -0.76 15.70 12.44
C ILE A 113 0.53 16.49 12.39
N LYS A 114 0.49 17.77 11.95
CA LYS A 114 1.66 18.64 11.81
C LYS A 114 2.47 18.72 13.10
N SER A 115 1.80 18.83 14.25
CA SER A 115 2.46 18.95 15.56
C SER A 115 3.09 17.65 16.09
N LYS A 116 2.74 16.49 15.53
CA LYS A 116 3.19 15.16 16.03
C LYS A 116 4.25 14.49 15.18
N VAL A 117 4.60 15.05 14.03
CA VAL A 117 5.63 14.48 13.16
C VAL A 117 6.95 15.23 13.30
N ASN A 118 8.06 14.51 13.17
CA ASN A 118 9.39 15.09 13.30
C ASN A 118 9.82 15.84 12.02
N ILE A 119 9.35 15.39 10.86
CA ILE A 119 9.69 15.94 9.56
C ILE A 119 8.43 16.06 8.72
N LEU A 120 8.23 17.24 8.15
CA LEU A 120 7.21 17.51 7.14
C LEU A 120 7.92 17.86 5.83
N ILE A 121 7.53 17.19 4.75
CA ILE A 121 8.05 17.46 3.41
C ILE A 121 6.86 17.87 2.54
N ASP A 122 6.84 19.15 2.16
CA ASP A 122 5.89 19.64 1.19
C ASP A 122 6.42 19.38 -0.23
N SER A 123 5.76 18.50 -0.96
CA SER A 123 6.06 18.19 -2.37
C SER A 123 4.96 18.69 -3.32
N GLY A 124 4.12 19.60 -2.85
CA GLY A 124 2.97 20.12 -3.58
C GLY A 124 1.74 19.21 -3.52
N GLU A 125 0.78 19.48 -4.38
CA GLU A 125 -0.48 18.72 -4.42
C GLU A 125 -0.30 17.27 -4.89
N CYS A 126 -1.12 16.38 -4.35
CA CYS A 126 -1.20 14.98 -4.76
C CYS A 126 -1.78 14.87 -6.17
N LYS A 127 -0.94 14.55 -7.17
CA LYS A 127 -1.31 14.50 -8.60
C LYS A 127 -2.51 13.59 -8.90
N LEU A 128 -2.65 12.46 -8.20
CA LEU A 128 -3.72 11.50 -8.45
C LEU A 128 -5.02 11.85 -7.70
N GLY A 129 -4.93 12.54 -6.55
CA GLY A 129 -6.10 12.89 -5.74
C GLY A 129 -6.95 11.72 -5.26
N GLU A 130 -6.63 10.50 -5.69
CA GLU A 130 -7.36 9.27 -5.40
C GLU A 130 -6.51 8.26 -4.64
N ALA A 131 -7.18 7.48 -3.80
CA ALA A 131 -6.54 6.40 -3.06
C ALA A 131 -6.12 5.25 -4.00
N SER A 132 -5.13 4.43 -3.59
CA SER A 132 -4.76 3.24 -4.35
C SER A 132 -5.90 2.22 -4.39
N THR A 133 -6.00 1.50 -5.50
CA THR A 133 -6.78 0.26 -5.57
C THR A 133 -6.09 -0.79 -4.72
N ILE A 134 -6.85 -1.55 -3.92
CA ILE A 134 -6.33 -2.59 -3.04
C ILE A 134 -6.85 -3.95 -3.50
N ILE A 135 -5.92 -4.84 -3.83
CA ILE A 135 -6.20 -6.24 -4.17
C ILE A 135 -5.62 -7.18 -3.12
N ASP A 136 -6.38 -8.18 -2.72
CA ASP A 136 -5.98 -9.23 -1.80
C ASP A 136 -5.64 -10.52 -2.56
N LEU A 137 -4.43 -11.01 -2.39
CA LEU A 137 -3.93 -12.27 -2.95
C LEU A 137 -3.81 -13.37 -1.89
N THR A 138 -4.33 -13.19 -0.69
CA THR A 138 -4.21 -14.19 0.39
C THR A 138 -5.18 -15.36 0.26
N SER A 139 -6.22 -15.23 -0.57
CA SER A 139 -7.22 -16.26 -0.86
C SER A 139 -7.05 -16.86 -2.25
N ASP A 140 -7.72 -17.99 -2.51
CA ASP A 140 -7.62 -18.70 -3.80
C ASP A 140 -8.07 -17.87 -5.00
N VAL A 141 -9.02 -16.99 -4.82
CA VAL A 141 -9.49 -16.02 -5.81
C VAL A 141 -9.07 -14.62 -5.34
N PRO A 142 -8.31 -13.87 -6.16
CA PRO A 142 -7.98 -12.49 -5.84
C PRO A 142 -9.24 -11.65 -5.60
N LYS A 143 -9.21 -10.76 -4.59
CA LYS A 143 -10.38 -9.92 -4.23
C LYS A 143 -10.02 -8.46 -4.21
N ILE A 144 -10.91 -7.62 -4.73
CA ILE A 144 -10.77 -6.17 -4.61
C ILE A 144 -11.32 -5.72 -3.26
N LEU A 145 -10.43 -5.28 -2.37
CA LEU A 145 -10.82 -4.76 -1.05
C LEU A 145 -11.21 -3.28 -1.09
N ARG A 146 -10.65 -2.53 -2.04
CA ARG A 146 -10.97 -1.12 -2.25
C ARG A 146 -10.78 -0.75 -3.71
N LYS A 147 -11.79 -0.12 -4.29
CA LYS A 147 -11.69 0.58 -5.58
C LYS A 147 -10.91 1.88 -5.39
N GLY A 148 -10.04 2.20 -6.32
CA GLY A 148 -9.21 3.41 -6.30
C GLY A 148 -8.80 3.78 -7.73
N ALA A 149 -7.64 4.40 -7.88
CA ALA A 149 -7.19 4.99 -9.15
C ALA A 149 -6.99 3.99 -10.30
N ILE A 150 -6.86 2.69 -10.02
CA ILE A 150 -6.77 1.64 -11.05
C ILE A 150 -8.14 0.96 -11.17
N LEU A 151 -8.66 0.90 -12.40
CA LEU A 151 -9.96 0.27 -12.68
C LEU A 151 -9.88 -1.26 -12.52
N ILE A 152 -10.98 -1.85 -12.08
CA ILE A 152 -11.06 -3.32 -11.90
C ILE A 152 -10.86 -4.03 -13.24
N GLU A 153 -11.43 -3.49 -14.29
CA GLU A 153 -11.35 -4.02 -15.65
C GLU A 153 -9.89 -4.05 -16.17
N GLU A 154 -9.05 -3.11 -15.72
CA GLU A 154 -7.61 -3.11 -16.06
C GLU A 154 -6.88 -4.25 -15.34
N ILE A 155 -7.22 -4.48 -14.07
CA ILE A 155 -6.69 -5.60 -13.29
C ILE A 155 -7.12 -6.93 -13.90
N GLU A 156 -8.40 -7.07 -14.23
CA GLU A 156 -8.95 -8.29 -14.82
C GLU A 156 -8.35 -8.64 -16.20
N LYS A 157 -7.97 -7.64 -16.99
CA LYS A 157 -7.23 -7.86 -18.25
C LYS A 157 -5.86 -8.52 -18.03
N ILE A 158 -5.24 -8.30 -16.87
CA ILE A 158 -3.88 -8.78 -16.57
C ILE A 158 -3.92 -10.15 -15.88
N ILE A 159 -4.81 -10.35 -14.90
CA ILE A 159 -4.81 -11.56 -14.06
C ILE A 159 -6.08 -12.41 -14.18
N GLY A 160 -7.03 -12.00 -15.00
CA GLY A 160 -8.34 -12.64 -15.09
C GLY A 160 -9.31 -12.11 -14.03
N ARG A 161 -10.48 -12.78 -13.94
CA ARG A 161 -11.58 -12.36 -13.08
C ARG A 161 -11.18 -12.29 -11.61
N VAL A 162 -11.60 -11.20 -10.93
CA VAL A 162 -11.45 -10.98 -9.50
C VAL A 162 -12.81 -11.03 -8.79
N GLY A 163 -12.79 -11.31 -7.47
CA GLY A 163 -13.98 -11.35 -6.62
C GLY A 163 -14.28 -10.02 -5.90
#